data_4f98d428aa710939fe39f7b0de275739
#
_entry.id   4f98d428aa710939fe39f7b0de275739
#
_cell.length_a   1.000
_cell.length_b   1.000
_cell.length_c   1.000
_cell.angle_alpha   90.00
_cell.angle_beta   90.00
_cell.angle_gamma   90.00
#
_symmetry.space_group_name_H-M   'P 1'
#
loop_
_entity.id
_entity.type
_entity.pdbx_description
1 polymer ?
#
loop_
_entity_poly.entity_id
_entity_poly.type
_entity_poly.pdbx_seq_one_letter_code
_entity_poly.pdbx_strand_id
1 'polypeptide(L)'
;MYKRQIFTLQAQNREERKELKEQTVKEKIESENYRIDINTAYPRRGRMIPLTSIYSVTIRNDSVFSQLPYFGRAYSIPYGGGQGLMFNAPIDQYTMVMGKRGAAKINFTAKSPEDQFRFRITIYSNGSSSIDVDMQNRESISFSGDLILPE
;
A
#
# COMPACT_ATOMS: atom_id res chain seq x y z
N MET A 1 -10.35 -27.41 36.58
CA MET A 1 -9.21 -26.50 36.71
C MET A 1 -8.30 -26.49 35.51
N TYR A 2 -7.87 -27.65 35.02
CA TYR A 2 -6.96 -27.71 33.87
C TYR A 2 -7.52 -27.10 32.59
N LYS A 3 -8.81 -27.30 32.35
CA LYS A 3 -9.45 -26.75 31.14
C LYS A 3 -9.45 -25.24 31.12
N ARG A 4 -9.63 -24.55 32.25
CA ARG A 4 -9.58 -23.09 32.33
C ARG A 4 -8.18 -22.55 32.08
N GLN A 5 -7.16 -23.22 32.61
CA GLN A 5 -5.77 -22.80 32.39
C GLN A 5 -5.37 -22.93 30.93
N ILE A 6 -5.80 -24.00 30.26
CA ILE A 6 -5.52 -24.20 28.83
C ILE A 6 -6.18 -23.11 27.97
N PHE A 7 -7.43 -22.77 28.25
CA PHE A 7 -8.12 -21.70 27.54
C PHE A 7 -7.46 -20.33 27.72
N THR A 8 -7.03 -20.03 28.94
CA THR A 8 -6.35 -18.77 29.24
C THR A 8 -5.03 -18.67 28.48
N LEU A 9 -4.25 -19.76 28.44
CA LEU A 9 -2.99 -19.80 27.69
C LEU A 9 -3.19 -19.64 26.19
N GLN A 10 -4.22 -20.27 25.63
CA GLN A 10 -4.53 -20.11 24.21
C GLN A 10 -4.96 -18.69 23.85
N ALA A 11 -5.76 -18.05 24.70
CA ALA A 11 -6.17 -16.67 24.51
C ALA A 11 -4.97 -15.73 24.57
N GLN A 12 -4.07 -15.93 25.55
CA GLN A 12 -2.84 -15.15 25.66
C GLN A 12 -1.95 -15.32 24.43
N ASN A 13 -1.80 -16.53 23.91
CA ASN A 13 -1.00 -16.80 22.73
C ASN A 13 -1.56 -16.11 21.49
N ARG A 14 -2.88 -16.06 21.35
CA ARG A 14 -3.52 -15.35 20.23
C ARG A 14 -3.28 -13.86 20.32
N GLU A 15 -3.43 -13.26 21.49
CA GLU A 15 -3.19 -11.84 21.70
C GLU A 15 -1.71 -11.50 21.50
N GLU A 16 -0.82 -12.32 22.02
CA GLU A 16 0.62 -12.13 21.82
C GLU A 16 1.00 -12.18 20.35
N ARG A 17 0.45 -13.12 19.58
CA ARG A 17 0.68 -13.22 18.14
C ARG A 17 0.15 -11.99 17.40
N LYS A 18 -1.01 -11.52 17.78
CA LYS A 18 -1.61 -10.33 17.21
C LYS A 18 -0.75 -9.10 17.49
N GLU A 19 -0.32 -8.94 18.75
CA GLU A 19 0.55 -7.83 19.15
C GLU A 19 1.89 -7.87 18.43
N LEU A 20 2.48 -9.06 18.31
CA LEU A 20 3.74 -9.22 17.57
C LEU A 20 3.59 -8.84 16.11
N LYS A 21 2.49 -9.24 15.48
CA LYS A 21 2.23 -8.89 14.09
C LYS A 21 2.04 -7.39 13.93
N GLU A 22 1.28 -6.76 14.81
CA GLU A 22 1.06 -5.32 14.79
C GLU A 22 2.38 -4.56 14.96
N GLN A 23 3.25 -5.03 15.84
CA GLN A 23 4.56 -4.42 16.04
C GLN A 23 5.46 -4.63 14.83
N THR A 24 5.44 -5.82 14.21
CA THR A 24 6.20 -6.10 13.00
C THR A 24 5.77 -5.19 11.86
N VAL A 25 4.46 -4.99 11.68
CA VAL A 25 3.92 -4.07 10.70
C VAL A 25 4.44 -2.65 10.95
N LYS A 26 4.33 -2.18 12.20
CA LYS A 26 4.77 -0.84 12.58
C LYS A 26 6.26 -0.63 12.32
N GLU A 27 7.10 -1.57 12.73
CA GLU A 27 8.54 -1.50 12.52
C GLU A 27 8.90 -1.49 11.03
N LYS A 28 8.19 -2.28 10.24
CA LYS A 28 8.42 -2.33 8.80
C LYS A 28 8.11 -0.98 8.14
N ILE A 29 6.99 -0.36 8.53
CA ILE A 29 6.61 0.96 8.03
C ILE A 29 7.63 2.02 8.46
N GLU A 30 8.03 2.00 9.72
CA GLU A 30 9.00 2.97 10.26
C GLU A 30 10.37 2.85 9.62
N SER A 31 10.72 1.69 9.09
CA SER A 31 12.00 1.50 8.40
C SER A 31 12.09 2.27 7.08
N GLU A 32 10.96 2.72 6.54
CA GLU A 32 10.85 3.35 5.21
C GLU A 32 11.39 2.46 4.08
N ASN A 33 11.41 1.15 4.32
CA ASN A 33 11.79 0.12 3.35
C ASN A 33 10.74 -0.99 3.42
N TYR A 34 9.72 -0.88 2.57
CA TYR A 34 8.64 -1.86 2.59
C TYR A 34 8.01 -2.00 1.20
N ARG A 35 7.36 -3.13 1.01
CA ARG A 35 6.66 -3.47 -0.22
C ARG A 35 5.23 -3.83 0.08
N ILE A 36 4.31 -3.34 -0.73
CA ILE A 36 2.90 -3.70 -0.69
C ILE A 36 2.58 -4.45 -1.98
N ASP A 37 2.17 -5.70 -1.85
CA ASP A 37 1.69 -6.47 -2.98
C ASP A 37 0.22 -6.16 -3.22
N ILE A 38 -0.14 -5.94 -4.47
CA ILE A 38 -1.46 -5.46 -4.86
C ILE A 38 -2.24 -6.60 -5.50
N ASN A 39 -3.47 -6.80 -5.04
CA ASN A 39 -4.33 -7.87 -5.55
C ASN A 39 -5.63 -7.38 -6.19
N THR A 40 -6.02 -6.12 -5.99
CA THR A 40 -7.28 -5.60 -6.50
C THR A 40 -7.13 -4.15 -6.91
N ALA A 41 -7.72 -3.79 -8.06
CA ALA A 41 -7.80 -2.42 -8.53
C ALA A 41 -9.24 -1.92 -8.44
N TYR A 42 -9.40 -0.65 -8.08
CA TYR A 42 -10.69 0.02 -7.99
C TYR A 42 -10.66 1.25 -8.90
N PRO A 43 -11.00 1.11 -10.18
CA PRO A 43 -11.08 2.25 -11.07
C PRO A 43 -12.14 3.23 -10.58
N ARG A 44 -11.97 4.50 -10.91
CA ARG A 44 -12.93 5.53 -10.52
C ARG A 44 -14.33 5.23 -11.08
N ARG A 45 -14.38 4.65 -12.28
CA ARG A 45 -15.62 4.24 -12.92
C ARG A 45 -15.55 2.76 -13.24
N GLY A 46 -16.64 2.05 -12.96
CA GLY A 46 -16.71 0.64 -13.22
C GLY A 46 -16.53 -0.22 -11.98
N ARG A 47 -16.35 -1.50 -12.21
CA ARG A 47 -16.28 -2.50 -11.14
C ARG A 47 -14.85 -2.70 -10.68
N MET A 48 -14.68 -3.18 -9.46
CA MET A 48 -13.37 -3.62 -8.99
C MET A 48 -12.83 -4.72 -9.90
N ILE A 49 -11.51 -4.75 -10.04
CA ILE A 49 -10.82 -5.70 -10.92
C ILE A 49 -9.86 -6.52 -10.08
N PRO A 50 -10.14 -7.83 -9.90
CA PRO A 50 -9.14 -8.72 -9.29
C PRO A 50 -7.92 -8.83 -10.22
N LEU A 51 -6.74 -8.74 -9.63
CA LEU A 51 -5.50 -8.79 -10.40
C LEU A 51 -4.90 -10.18 -10.34
N THR A 52 -4.51 -10.71 -11.49
CA THR A 52 -3.95 -12.06 -11.60
C THR A 52 -2.44 -12.07 -11.79
N SER A 53 -1.85 -10.92 -12.09
CA SER A 53 -0.40 -10.75 -12.19
C SER A 53 0.17 -10.14 -10.93
N ILE A 54 1.50 -10.16 -10.80
CA ILE A 54 2.17 -9.59 -9.63
C ILE A 54 2.34 -8.09 -9.84
N TYR A 55 1.64 -7.30 -9.04
CA TYR A 55 1.76 -5.85 -9.00
C TYR A 55 2.16 -5.42 -7.61
N SER A 56 2.88 -4.32 -7.49
CA SER A 56 3.38 -3.87 -6.19
C SER A 56 3.73 -2.40 -6.18
N VAL A 57 3.79 -1.85 -4.96
CA VAL A 57 4.42 -0.57 -4.68
C VAL A 57 5.50 -0.82 -3.65
N THR A 58 6.73 -0.44 -3.95
CA THR A 58 7.86 -0.59 -3.05
C THR A 58 8.41 0.79 -2.69
N ILE A 59 8.56 1.03 -1.40
CA ILE A 59 9.21 2.22 -0.87
C ILE A 59 10.59 1.79 -0.40
N ARG A 60 11.63 2.45 -0.90
CA ARG A 60 13.02 2.22 -0.46
C ARG A 60 13.67 3.56 -0.21
N ASN A 61 13.85 3.90 1.07
CA ASN A 61 14.44 5.18 1.46
C ASN A 61 13.67 6.33 0.81
N ASP A 62 14.31 7.03 -0.11
CA ASP A 62 13.76 8.21 -0.75
C ASP A 62 13.12 7.95 -2.11
N SER A 63 12.88 6.68 -2.46
CA SER A 63 12.39 6.32 -3.79
C SER A 63 11.16 5.43 -3.72
N VAL A 64 10.29 5.58 -4.71
CA VAL A 64 9.14 4.71 -4.92
C VAL A 64 9.34 3.93 -6.22
N PHE A 65 9.10 2.63 -6.14
CA PHE A 65 9.08 1.72 -7.27
C PHE A 65 7.64 1.29 -7.47
N SER A 66 6.98 1.90 -8.44
CA SER A 66 5.57 1.65 -8.71
C SER A 66 5.45 0.67 -9.88
N GLN A 67 4.78 -0.44 -9.65
CA GLN A 67 4.45 -1.43 -10.69
C GLN A 67 2.97 -1.74 -10.56
N LEU A 68 2.15 -0.81 -11.01
CA LEU A 68 0.70 -0.88 -10.92
C LEU A 68 0.08 -0.83 -12.30
N PRO A 69 -1.00 -1.58 -12.54
CA PRO A 69 -1.76 -1.45 -13.78
C PRO A 69 -2.62 -0.18 -13.71
N TYR A 70 -2.98 0.35 -14.86
CA TYR A 70 -3.90 1.48 -14.89
C TYR A 70 -5.16 1.12 -15.66
N PHE A 71 -6.31 1.37 -15.02
CA PHE A 71 -7.64 1.24 -15.61
C PHE A 71 -8.37 2.55 -15.38
N GLY A 72 -8.70 3.24 -16.45
CA GLY A 72 -9.39 4.50 -16.32
C GLY A 72 -9.18 5.37 -17.55
N ARG A 73 -9.63 6.62 -17.42
CA ARG A 73 -9.56 7.59 -18.50
C ARG A 73 -8.33 8.48 -18.35
N ALA A 74 -7.56 8.61 -19.41
CA ALA A 74 -6.44 9.54 -19.46
C ALA A 74 -6.89 10.85 -20.10
N TYR A 75 -6.48 11.97 -19.50
CA TYR A 75 -6.76 13.31 -20.03
C TYR A 75 -5.67 13.75 -21.01
N SER A 76 -4.46 13.27 -20.80
CA SER A 76 -3.32 13.53 -21.65
C SER A 76 -2.47 12.27 -21.71
N ILE A 77 -2.16 11.79 -22.92
CA ILE A 77 -1.37 10.58 -23.11
C ILE A 77 -0.10 10.97 -23.87
N PRO A 78 1.09 10.54 -23.40
CA PRO A 78 2.31 10.74 -24.16
C PRO A 78 2.26 10.05 -25.52
N TYR A 79 3.00 10.57 -26.46
CA TYR A 79 3.13 9.95 -27.76
C TYR A 79 3.67 8.53 -27.60
N GLY A 80 2.96 7.55 -28.14
CA GLY A 80 3.33 6.14 -27.99
C GLY A 80 2.70 5.43 -26.78
N GLY A 81 1.82 6.10 -26.01
CA GLY A 81 1.03 5.49 -24.93
C GLY A 81 1.61 5.61 -23.52
N GLY A 82 2.93 5.65 -23.34
CA GLY A 82 3.58 5.85 -22.05
C GLY A 82 3.56 4.65 -21.13
N GLN A 83 4.15 4.81 -19.95
CA GLN A 83 4.32 3.75 -18.92
C GLN A 83 3.22 3.77 -17.84
N GLY A 84 2.43 4.84 -17.75
CA GLY A 84 1.37 4.91 -16.77
C GLY A 84 1.87 4.90 -15.34
N LEU A 85 1.42 3.90 -14.56
CA LEU A 85 1.82 3.72 -13.16
C LEU A 85 2.98 2.76 -12.99
N MET A 86 3.70 2.44 -14.06
CA MET A 86 4.93 1.67 -14.00
C MET A 86 6.12 2.61 -14.10
N PHE A 87 6.70 2.97 -12.94
CA PHE A 87 7.80 3.93 -12.89
C PHE A 87 8.58 3.79 -11.58
N ASN A 88 9.80 4.31 -11.61
CA ASN A 88 10.62 4.51 -10.42
C ASN A 88 10.91 6.00 -10.32
N ALA A 89 10.77 6.56 -9.12
CA ALA A 89 10.96 8.00 -8.95
C ALA A 89 11.39 8.33 -7.52
N PRO A 90 12.08 9.45 -7.32
CA PRO A 90 12.29 9.97 -5.98
C PRO A 90 10.96 10.34 -5.32
N ILE A 91 10.89 10.12 -4.02
CA ILE A 91 9.75 10.51 -3.20
C ILE A 91 9.95 11.94 -2.73
N ASP A 92 8.87 12.71 -2.77
CA ASP A 92 8.85 14.06 -2.24
C ASP A 92 7.73 14.20 -1.22
N GLN A 93 7.95 14.99 -0.19
CA GLN A 93 6.95 15.31 0.84
C GLN A 93 6.36 14.08 1.53
N TYR A 94 7.20 13.13 1.90
CA TYR A 94 6.77 11.91 2.59
C TYR A 94 6.32 12.25 4.01
N THR A 95 5.11 11.82 4.37
CA THR A 95 4.59 11.92 5.73
C THR A 95 3.98 10.58 6.15
N MET A 96 4.14 10.25 7.42
CA MET A 96 3.53 9.07 8.00
C MET A 96 2.93 9.46 9.35
N VAL A 97 1.64 9.17 9.54
CA VAL A 97 0.91 9.46 10.77
C VAL A 97 0.19 8.20 11.21
N MET A 98 0.35 7.83 12.47
CA MET A 98 -0.42 6.74 13.05
C MET A 98 -1.81 7.23 13.41
N GLY A 99 -2.82 6.62 12.79
CA GLY A 99 -4.21 6.93 13.05
C GLY A 99 -4.82 6.03 14.12
N LYS A 100 -6.13 6.04 14.18
CA LYS A 100 -6.89 5.20 15.12
C LYS A 100 -6.67 3.73 14.81
N ARG A 101 -6.65 2.90 15.84
CA ARG A 101 -6.54 1.43 15.76
C ARG A 101 -5.23 0.97 15.10
N GLY A 102 -4.18 1.77 15.18
CA GLY A 102 -2.88 1.41 14.64
C GLY A 102 -2.78 1.45 13.13
N ALA A 103 -3.71 2.13 12.45
CA ALA A 103 -3.61 2.31 11.00
C ALA A 103 -2.60 3.41 10.69
N ALA A 104 -1.61 3.11 9.86
CA ALA A 104 -0.64 4.09 9.40
C ALA A 104 -1.15 4.77 8.14
N LYS A 105 -1.12 6.11 8.14
CA LYS A 105 -1.48 6.90 6.98
C LYS A 105 -0.24 7.54 6.41
N ILE A 106 0.07 7.19 5.17
CA ILE A 106 1.29 7.59 4.47
C ILE A 106 0.88 8.41 3.25
N ASN A 107 1.49 9.57 3.10
CA ASN A 107 1.25 10.44 1.95
C ASN A 107 2.58 10.88 1.38
N PHE A 108 2.68 10.87 0.06
CA PHE A 108 3.84 11.44 -0.62
C PHE A 108 3.48 11.78 -2.06
N THR A 109 4.36 12.56 -2.68
CA THR A 109 4.27 12.88 -4.10
C THR A 109 5.46 12.32 -4.83
N ALA A 110 5.28 12.06 -6.11
CA ALA A 110 6.34 11.60 -7.00
C ALA A 110 6.04 12.11 -8.42
N LYS A 111 7.07 12.22 -9.23
CA LYS A 111 6.94 12.67 -10.62
C LYS A 111 7.61 11.70 -11.55
N SER A 112 6.97 11.41 -12.67
CA SER A 112 7.58 10.76 -13.81
C SER A 112 7.60 11.74 -14.97
N PRO A 113 8.26 11.43 -16.09
CA PRO A 113 8.18 12.29 -17.28
C PRO A 113 6.75 12.47 -17.81
N GLU A 114 5.86 11.56 -17.47
CA GLU A 114 4.48 11.56 -17.98
C GLU A 114 3.48 12.28 -17.09
N ASP A 115 3.71 12.28 -15.74
CA ASP A 115 2.66 12.69 -14.81
C ASP A 115 3.22 13.11 -13.46
N GLN A 116 2.38 13.73 -12.67
CA GLN A 116 2.62 13.99 -11.27
C GLN A 116 1.64 13.16 -10.45
N PHE A 117 2.17 12.48 -9.44
CA PHE A 117 1.41 11.51 -8.64
C PHE A 117 1.34 11.94 -7.19
N ARG A 118 0.19 11.75 -6.58
CA ARG A 118 0.03 11.80 -5.13
C ARG A 118 -0.44 10.43 -4.68
N PHE A 119 0.35 9.81 -3.81
CA PHE A 119 0.02 8.51 -3.21
C PHE A 119 -0.50 8.74 -1.81
N ARG A 120 -1.65 8.15 -1.52
CA ARG A 120 -2.21 8.10 -0.16
C ARG A 120 -2.37 6.64 0.20
N ILE A 121 -1.57 6.19 1.14
CA ILE A 121 -1.51 4.78 1.52
C ILE A 121 -2.00 4.65 2.95
N THR A 122 -2.88 3.69 3.20
CA THR A 122 -3.29 3.31 4.54
C THR A 122 -2.89 1.86 4.76
N ILE A 123 -2.08 1.62 5.78
CA ILE A 123 -1.67 0.27 6.17
C ILE A 123 -2.26 -0.01 7.54
N TYR A 124 -3.14 -1.00 7.59
CA TYR A 124 -3.79 -1.40 8.83
C TYR A 124 -2.85 -2.26 9.68
N SER A 125 -3.18 -2.39 10.96
CA SER A 125 -2.31 -3.09 11.91
C SER A 125 -2.07 -4.56 11.56
N ASN A 126 -2.97 -5.17 10.79
CA ASN A 126 -2.81 -6.54 10.31
C ASN A 126 -2.04 -6.65 8.99
N GLY A 127 -1.58 -5.53 8.42
CA GLY A 127 -0.87 -5.51 7.14
C GLY A 127 -1.73 -5.27 5.92
N SER A 128 -3.06 -5.35 6.02
CA SER A 128 -3.95 -4.99 4.92
C SER A 128 -3.69 -3.55 4.50
N SER A 129 -3.67 -3.29 3.21
CA SER A 129 -3.26 -1.99 2.69
C SER A 129 -4.22 -1.49 1.63
N SER A 130 -4.39 -0.18 1.59
CA SER A 130 -5.20 0.53 0.62
C SER A 130 -4.34 1.66 0.05
N ILE A 131 -4.37 1.83 -1.26
CA ILE A 131 -3.58 2.85 -1.95
C ILE A 131 -4.49 3.65 -2.86
N ASP A 132 -4.51 4.97 -2.67
CA ASP A 132 -5.18 5.89 -3.57
C ASP A 132 -4.12 6.66 -4.35
N VAL A 133 -4.24 6.69 -5.67
CA VAL A 133 -3.30 7.40 -6.53
C VAL A 133 -4.06 8.48 -7.28
N ASP A 134 -3.71 9.73 -7.02
CA ASP A 134 -4.20 10.87 -7.77
C ASP A 134 -3.15 11.28 -8.79
N MET A 135 -3.59 11.59 -10.00
CA MET A 135 -2.72 11.96 -11.11
C MET A 135 -3.20 13.23 -11.75
N GLN A 136 -2.29 13.95 -12.36
CA GLN A 136 -2.65 15.18 -13.07
C GLN A 136 -3.28 14.89 -14.43
N ASN A 137 -2.79 13.89 -15.16
CA ASN A 137 -3.17 13.62 -16.54
C ASN A 137 -4.09 12.42 -16.74
N ARG A 138 -4.53 11.78 -15.65
CA ARG A 138 -5.42 10.62 -15.68
C ARG A 138 -6.40 10.66 -14.53
N GLU A 139 -7.51 9.92 -14.67
CA GLU A 139 -8.42 9.74 -13.54
C GLU A 139 -7.72 9.03 -12.39
N SER A 140 -8.07 9.38 -11.17
CA SER A 140 -7.55 8.69 -9.98
C SER A 140 -7.99 7.24 -9.96
N ILE A 141 -7.21 6.41 -9.28
CA ILE A 141 -7.48 4.99 -9.15
C ILE A 141 -7.02 4.53 -7.77
N SER A 142 -7.68 3.52 -7.24
CA SER A 142 -7.33 2.95 -5.95
C SER A 142 -6.99 1.48 -6.08
N PHE A 143 -6.22 0.98 -5.12
CA PHE A 143 -5.79 -0.41 -5.08
C PHE A 143 -5.86 -0.92 -3.65
N SER A 144 -5.98 -2.23 -3.51
CA SER A 144 -5.83 -2.88 -2.22
C SER A 144 -4.87 -4.05 -2.32
N GLY A 145 -4.26 -4.39 -1.20
CA GLY A 145 -3.31 -5.47 -1.13
C GLY A 145 -2.81 -5.67 0.29
N ASP A 146 -1.60 -6.20 0.39
CA ASP A 146 -1.03 -6.57 1.68
C ASP A 146 0.43 -6.16 1.78
N LEU A 147 0.80 -5.61 2.94
CA LEU A 147 2.18 -5.34 3.27
C LEU A 147 2.94 -6.66 3.41
N ILE A 148 4.09 -6.74 2.75
CA ILE A 148 4.94 -7.91 2.84
C ILE A 148 5.77 -7.82 4.11
N LEU A 149 5.65 -8.83 4.97
CA LEU A 149 6.35 -8.91 6.23
C LEU A 149 7.49 -9.91 6.15
N PRO A 150 8.55 -9.73 6.96
CA PRO A 150 9.61 -10.75 7.06
C PRO A 150 9.01 -12.06 7.58
N GLU A 151 9.53 -13.17 7.11
CA GLU A 151 9.16 -14.51 7.57
C GLU A 151 9.79 -14.83 8.92
#